data_be3d041579a75dec29f98410afa493d6
#
_entry.id   be3d041579a75dec29f98410afa493d6
#
_cell.length_a   1.000
_cell.length_b   1.000
_cell.length_c   1.000
_cell.angle_alpha   90.00
_cell.angle_beta   90.00
_cell.angle_gamma   90.00
#
_symmetry.space_group_name_H-M   'P 1'
#
loop_
_entity.id
_entity.type
_entity.pdbx_description
1 polymer ?
#
loop_
_entity_poly.entity_id
_entity_poly.type
_entity_poly.pdbx_seq_one_letter_code
_entity_poly.pdbx_strand_id
1 'polypeptide(L)'
;DLPSDCPTRERMGWTGDSQIFFNTASYLVDYAAFARKHVRDIYDRQWNSGRLPQIAPYAHEDWFMWVMNGSVGWACAGVYIPLYFYRKYGDDRLLRAYYDGMLRYADFMIRRAGKWGGVYAKPMHLSHKNRKYAVNCGQSYGEWAEPNDVMAFQWYDFAAPHPEESTAYTYFTLKRVLEAAEILGKPETPQLKRIREYSEGARRAYQELVTKEKFTLDTDRQAKLVRPLYMGLLTEEQTKFAEKRLIQAMEHYGWG
;
A
#
# COMPACT_ATOMS: atom_id res chain seq x y z
N ASP A 1 14.13 0.02 21.04
CA ASP A 1 14.26 -0.90 19.90
C ASP A 1 13.62 -0.28 18.67
N LEU A 2 14.05 -0.71 17.49
CA LEU A 2 13.63 -0.22 16.19
C LEU A 2 13.41 -1.43 15.26
N PRO A 3 12.27 -1.54 14.53
CA PRO A 3 12.10 -2.57 13.53
C PRO A 3 12.94 -2.18 12.31
N SER A 4 14.16 -2.63 12.31
CA SER A 4 15.15 -2.24 11.31
C SER A 4 15.18 -3.29 10.20
N ASP A 5 14.89 -2.88 8.96
CA ASP A 5 15.34 -3.61 7.80
C ASP A 5 16.87 -3.56 7.72
N CYS A 6 17.49 -4.58 7.20
CA CYS A 6 18.93 -4.63 6.99
C CYS A 6 19.75 -4.08 8.17
N PRO A 7 19.74 -4.72 9.37
CA PRO A 7 20.39 -4.20 10.57
C PRO A 7 21.92 -4.04 10.43
N THR A 8 22.50 -4.57 9.38
CA THR A 8 23.92 -4.46 9.08
C THR A 8 24.23 -3.43 7.97
N ARG A 9 23.25 -3.02 7.19
CA ARG A 9 23.39 -2.09 6.07
C ARG A 9 22.84 -0.71 6.42
N GLU A 10 21.61 -0.36 6.04
CA GLU A 10 21.07 0.98 6.27
C GLU A 10 20.56 1.24 7.69
N ARG A 11 20.19 0.22 8.43
CA ARG A 11 19.76 0.30 9.83
C ARG A 11 18.58 1.25 10.08
N MET A 12 17.69 1.38 9.12
CA MET A 12 16.55 2.30 9.17
C MET A 12 15.26 1.56 9.53
N GLY A 13 14.35 2.25 10.22
CA GLY A 13 13.03 1.74 10.58
C GLY A 13 12.03 1.86 9.44
N TRP A 14 12.21 1.08 8.40
CA TRP A 14 11.31 1.06 7.27
C TRP A 14 9.89 0.65 7.68
N THR A 15 8.92 1.51 7.35
CA THR A 15 7.53 1.31 7.76
C THR A 15 6.84 0.18 7.00
N GLY A 16 7.31 -0.14 5.80
CA GLY A 16 6.88 -1.32 5.05
C GLY A 16 7.18 -2.60 5.82
N ASP A 17 8.40 -2.74 6.29
CA ASP A 17 8.86 -3.89 7.08
C ASP A 17 8.11 -4.00 8.39
N SER A 18 7.97 -2.90 9.11
CA SER A 18 7.29 -2.88 10.40
C SER A 18 5.81 -3.29 10.30
N GLN A 19 5.10 -2.92 9.23
CA GLN A 19 3.70 -3.30 9.05
C GLN A 19 3.54 -4.79 8.69
N ILE A 20 4.42 -5.33 7.86
CA ILE A 20 4.40 -6.74 7.47
C ILE A 20 4.77 -7.61 8.66
N PHE A 21 5.81 -7.24 9.39
CA PHE A 21 6.30 -7.98 10.54
C PHE A 21 5.40 -7.88 11.78
N PHE A 22 4.49 -6.89 11.85
CA PHE A 22 3.66 -6.63 13.03
C PHE A 22 2.97 -7.89 13.58
N ASN A 23 2.29 -8.62 12.72
CA ASN A 23 1.54 -9.80 13.15
C ASN A 23 2.48 -10.86 13.73
N THR A 24 3.59 -11.15 13.04
CA THR A 24 4.61 -12.11 13.52
C THR A 24 5.22 -11.65 14.84
N ALA A 25 5.66 -10.40 14.93
CA ALA A 25 6.24 -9.83 16.15
C ALA A 25 5.31 -9.94 17.35
N SER A 26 4.01 -9.74 17.15
CA SER A 26 2.99 -9.81 18.22
C SER A 26 2.78 -11.21 18.80
N TYR A 27 3.29 -12.24 18.14
CA TYR A 27 3.33 -13.62 18.67
C TYR A 27 4.66 -13.98 19.31
N LEU A 28 5.75 -13.37 18.85
CA LEU A 28 7.11 -13.70 19.29
C LEU A 28 7.52 -12.94 20.55
N VAL A 29 7.02 -11.72 20.75
CA VAL A 29 7.43 -10.84 21.86
C VAL A 29 6.23 -10.02 22.37
N ASP A 30 6.36 -9.42 23.58
CA ASP A 30 5.42 -8.39 24.04
C ASP A 30 5.61 -7.11 23.21
N TYR A 31 4.85 -7.04 22.12
CA TYR A 31 5.00 -6.01 21.10
C TYR A 31 4.11 -4.78 21.31
N ALA A 32 3.19 -4.81 22.28
CA ALA A 32 2.15 -3.80 22.42
C ALA A 32 2.71 -2.40 22.74
N ALA A 33 3.64 -2.30 23.69
CA ALA A 33 4.25 -1.03 24.07
C ALA A 33 5.09 -0.45 22.94
N PHE A 34 5.85 -1.30 22.26
CA PHE A 34 6.66 -0.92 21.09
C PHE A 34 5.76 -0.42 19.94
N ALA A 35 4.70 -1.15 19.61
CA ALA A 35 3.78 -0.76 18.52
C ALA A 35 3.15 0.62 18.75
N ARG A 36 2.74 0.92 20.00
CA ARG A 36 2.22 2.25 20.36
C ARG A 36 3.25 3.36 20.13
N LYS A 37 4.49 3.11 20.54
CA LYS A 37 5.59 4.07 20.33
C LYS A 37 5.87 4.24 18.83
N HIS A 38 5.96 3.16 18.07
CA HIS A 38 6.27 3.21 16.65
C HIS A 38 5.17 3.94 15.82
N VAL A 39 3.90 3.70 16.13
CA VAL A 39 2.80 4.44 15.50
C VAL A 39 2.89 5.94 15.82
N ARG A 40 3.26 6.31 17.04
CA ARG A 40 3.54 7.72 17.39
C ARG A 40 4.64 8.29 16.51
N ASP A 41 5.79 7.61 16.40
CA ASP A 41 6.91 8.06 15.56
C ASP A 41 6.50 8.30 14.10
N ILE A 42 5.61 7.45 13.56
CA ILE A 42 5.07 7.62 12.20
C ILE A 42 4.28 8.92 12.11
N TYR A 43 3.39 9.20 13.07
CA TYR A 43 2.50 10.37 13.03
C TYR A 43 3.16 11.67 13.48
N ASP A 44 4.19 11.62 14.33
CA ASP A 44 4.99 12.80 14.72
C ASP A 44 5.65 13.47 13.51
N ARG A 45 5.82 12.71 12.41
CA ARG A 45 6.36 13.22 11.14
C ARG A 45 5.31 13.36 10.03
N GLN A 46 4.02 13.31 10.33
CA GLN A 46 3.02 13.55 9.31
C GLN A 46 3.08 14.99 8.78
N TRP A 47 3.28 15.18 7.48
CA TRP A 47 3.31 16.50 6.86
C TRP A 47 1.90 17.12 6.77
N ASN A 48 1.83 18.46 6.63
CA ASN A 48 0.57 19.18 6.41
C ASN A 48 -0.20 18.69 5.18
N SER A 49 0.51 18.15 4.18
CA SER A 49 -0.09 17.49 3.03
C SER A 49 -0.83 16.19 3.36
N GLY A 50 -0.73 15.69 4.57
CA GLY A 50 -1.24 14.38 4.98
C GLY A 50 -0.28 13.22 4.69
N ARG A 51 0.83 13.47 3.98
CA ARG A 51 1.85 12.49 3.68
C ARG A 51 2.44 11.91 4.97
N LEU A 52 2.65 10.59 5.02
CA LEU A 52 3.31 9.89 6.12
C LEU A 52 4.73 9.47 5.72
N PRO A 53 5.65 9.30 6.69
CA PRO A 53 7.00 8.86 6.42
C PRO A 53 7.05 7.39 6.01
N GLN A 54 8.07 7.04 5.26
CA GLN A 54 8.41 5.65 4.94
C GLN A 54 9.42 5.05 5.92
N ILE A 55 10.03 5.89 6.78
CA ILE A 55 10.97 5.52 7.83
C ILE A 55 10.51 6.17 9.13
N ALA A 56 10.43 5.39 10.22
CA ALA A 56 10.07 5.89 11.54
C ALA A 56 10.85 5.14 12.66
N PRO A 57 11.43 5.84 13.66
CA PRO A 57 11.46 7.31 13.75
C PRO A 57 12.16 7.96 12.56
N TYR A 58 11.80 9.21 12.26
CA TYR A 58 12.36 9.93 11.14
C TYR A 58 13.88 10.10 11.32
N ALA A 59 14.62 9.59 10.32
CA ALA A 59 16.06 9.75 10.24
C ALA A 59 16.42 10.80 9.17
N HIS A 60 17.68 11.20 9.12
CA HIS A 60 18.17 12.01 8.00
C HIS A 60 18.04 11.22 6.70
N GLU A 61 17.31 11.79 5.75
CA GLU A 61 17.05 11.19 4.45
C GLU A 61 17.74 12.01 3.35
N ASP A 62 18.27 11.33 2.34
CA ASP A 62 18.68 11.99 1.11
C ASP A 62 17.48 12.50 0.31
N TRP A 63 17.75 13.23 -0.77
CA TRP A 63 16.69 13.81 -1.59
C TRP A 63 15.74 12.75 -2.16
N PHE A 64 16.24 11.61 -2.61
CA PHE A 64 15.43 10.53 -3.17
C PHE A 64 14.49 9.95 -2.11
N MET A 65 15.04 9.60 -0.95
CA MET A 65 14.24 9.08 0.17
C MET A 65 13.17 10.09 0.60
N TRP A 66 13.54 11.38 0.66
CA TRP A 66 12.59 12.43 1.03
C TRP A 66 11.41 12.53 0.03
N VAL A 67 11.69 12.46 -1.27
CA VAL A 67 10.65 12.50 -2.33
C VAL A 67 9.73 11.29 -2.25
N MET A 68 10.27 10.13 -1.89
CA MET A 68 9.50 8.87 -1.82
C MET A 68 8.61 8.74 -0.58
N ASN A 69 8.68 9.66 0.39
CA ASN A 69 7.74 9.65 1.52
C ASN A 69 6.27 9.69 1.04
N GLY A 70 5.41 8.98 1.73
CA GLY A 70 4.03 8.74 1.32
C GLY A 70 3.87 7.56 0.35
N SER A 71 4.97 6.81 0.08
CA SER A 71 4.96 5.66 -0.82
C SER A 71 4.00 4.58 -0.35
N VAL A 72 3.31 4.01 -1.31
CA VAL A 72 2.43 2.86 -1.07
C VAL A 72 3.26 1.64 -0.65
N GLY A 73 2.66 0.78 0.17
CA GLY A 73 3.36 -0.37 0.73
C GLY A 73 4.24 -0.05 1.95
N TRP A 74 4.64 1.22 2.16
CA TRP A 74 5.41 1.69 3.32
C TRP A 74 4.60 2.63 4.20
N ALA A 75 4.33 3.84 3.75
CA ALA A 75 3.60 4.85 4.52
C ALA A 75 2.18 4.42 4.95
N CYS A 76 1.60 3.44 4.27
CA CYS A 76 0.34 2.79 4.67
C CYS A 76 0.39 2.18 6.08
N ALA A 77 1.58 1.95 6.63
CA ALA A 77 1.78 1.45 8.01
C ALA A 77 1.02 2.29 9.05
N GLY A 78 0.93 3.61 8.85
CA GLY A 78 0.15 4.47 9.71
C GLY A 78 -1.34 4.12 9.80
N VAL A 79 -1.88 3.46 8.77
CA VAL A 79 -3.27 2.96 8.76
C VAL A 79 -3.32 1.49 9.20
N TYR A 80 -2.40 0.67 8.73
CA TYR A 80 -2.48 -0.79 8.92
C TYR A 80 -2.10 -1.22 10.34
N ILE A 81 -1.02 -0.66 10.91
CA ILE A 81 -0.57 -1.05 12.25
C ILE A 81 -1.62 -0.78 13.32
N PRO A 82 -2.29 0.40 13.38
CA PRO A 82 -3.38 0.61 14.33
C PRO A 82 -4.55 -0.37 14.19
N LEU A 83 -4.90 -0.78 12.97
CA LEU A 83 -5.94 -1.80 12.74
C LEU A 83 -5.50 -3.19 13.18
N TYR A 84 -4.26 -3.58 12.86
CA TYR A 84 -3.68 -4.86 13.32
C TYR A 84 -3.58 -4.89 14.84
N PHE A 85 -3.20 -3.77 15.45
CA PHE A 85 -3.16 -3.61 16.89
C PHE A 85 -4.54 -3.82 17.53
N TYR A 86 -5.57 -3.17 16.98
CA TYR A 86 -6.96 -3.37 17.42
C TYR A 86 -7.39 -4.83 17.30
N ARG A 87 -7.15 -5.45 16.15
CA ARG A 87 -7.52 -6.86 15.92
C ARG A 87 -6.80 -7.83 16.85
N LYS A 88 -5.55 -7.53 17.22
CA LYS A 88 -4.73 -8.39 18.08
C LYS A 88 -5.05 -8.21 19.57
N TYR A 89 -5.23 -6.98 20.01
CA TYR A 89 -5.32 -6.64 21.43
C TYR A 89 -6.72 -6.15 21.87
N GLY A 90 -7.67 -5.96 20.99
CA GLY A 90 -8.99 -5.37 21.27
C GLY A 90 -8.95 -3.90 21.68
N ASP A 91 -7.81 -3.23 21.52
CA ASP A 91 -7.55 -1.89 22.01
C ASP A 91 -7.66 -0.86 20.87
N ASP A 92 -8.70 -0.03 20.91
CA ASP A 92 -8.99 0.97 19.86
C ASP A 92 -8.31 2.33 20.07
N ARG A 93 -7.50 2.49 21.12
CA ARG A 93 -6.89 3.79 21.48
C ARG A 93 -5.98 4.33 20.39
N LEU A 94 -5.24 3.48 19.67
CA LEU A 94 -4.43 3.92 18.52
C LEU A 94 -5.30 4.40 17.36
N LEU A 95 -6.41 3.71 17.08
CA LEU A 95 -7.37 4.15 16.07
C LEU A 95 -7.95 5.53 16.44
N ARG A 96 -8.40 5.72 17.68
CA ARG A 96 -8.93 7.00 18.15
C ARG A 96 -7.91 8.12 18.09
N ALA A 97 -6.69 7.87 18.57
CA ALA A 97 -5.63 8.88 18.64
C ALA A 97 -5.20 9.39 17.25
N TYR A 98 -5.19 8.52 16.26
CA TYR A 98 -4.63 8.84 14.93
C TYR A 98 -5.66 8.85 13.80
N TYR A 99 -6.95 8.78 14.12
CA TYR A 99 -8.03 8.76 13.12
C TYR A 99 -7.96 9.94 12.15
N ASP A 100 -7.81 11.17 12.67
CA ASP A 100 -7.69 12.37 11.83
C ASP A 100 -6.43 12.34 10.95
N GLY A 101 -5.36 11.75 11.46
CA GLY A 101 -4.14 11.51 10.69
C GLY A 101 -4.36 10.52 9.55
N MET A 102 -5.14 9.46 9.78
CA MET A 102 -5.55 8.50 8.75
C MET A 102 -6.40 9.18 7.66
N LEU A 103 -7.34 10.04 8.04
CA LEU A 103 -8.15 10.80 7.10
C LEU A 103 -7.29 11.74 6.24
N ARG A 104 -6.32 12.43 6.84
CA ARG A 104 -5.37 13.28 6.09
C ARG A 104 -4.52 12.46 5.11
N TYR A 105 -4.07 11.26 5.49
CA TYR A 105 -3.33 10.38 4.59
C TYR A 105 -4.22 9.87 3.45
N ALA A 106 -5.47 9.50 3.72
CA ALA A 106 -6.44 9.14 2.69
C ALA A 106 -6.65 10.28 1.67
N ASP A 107 -6.79 11.51 2.14
CA ASP A 107 -6.89 12.69 1.26
C ASP A 107 -5.61 12.91 0.44
N PHE A 108 -4.44 12.66 1.02
CA PHE A 108 -3.17 12.69 0.29
C PHE A 108 -3.19 11.70 -0.86
N MET A 109 -3.59 10.44 -0.63
CA MET A 109 -3.68 9.42 -1.67
C MET A 109 -4.71 9.80 -2.76
N ILE A 110 -5.89 10.27 -2.37
CA ILE A 110 -6.95 10.70 -3.29
C ILE A 110 -6.48 11.84 -4.20
N ARG A 111 -5.72 12.82 -3.68
CA ARG A 111 -5.18 13.91 -4.48
C ARG A 111 -4.17 13.49 -5.54
N ARG A 112 -3.63 12.28 -5.43
CA ARG A 112 -2.69 11.71 -6.41
C ARG A 112 -3.41 10.95 -7.53
N ALA A 113 -4.63 10.48 -7.27
CA ALA A 113 -5.43 9.77 -8.27
C ALA A 113 -5.76 10.67 -9.46
N GLY A 114 -5.69 10.12 -10.66
CA GLY A 114 -5.94 10.81 -11.92
C GLY A 114 -4.82 11.75 -12.40
N LYS A 115 -3.73 11.90 -11.64
CA LYS A 115 -2.59 12.74 -12.01
C LYS A 115 -1.60 12.02 -12.90
N TRP A 116 -0.95 12.78 -13.78
CA TRP A 116 0.15 12.28 -14.60
C TRP A 116 1.45 12.18 -13.80
N GLY A 117 2.18 11.08 -13.96
CA GLY A 117 3.38 10.77 -13.19
C GLY A 117 4.71 11.25 -13.77
N GLY A 118 4.68 12.21 -14.69
CA GLY A 118 5.90 12.76 -15.27
C GLY A 118 6.49 11.95 -16.44
N VAL A 119 7.76 12.14 -16.71
CA VAL A 119 8.44 11.66 -17.94
C VAL A 119 8.46 10.14 -18.07
N TYR A 120 8.57 9.43 -16.96
CA TYR A 120 8.62 7.95 -16.95
C TYR A 120 7.24 7.28 -16.86
N ALA A 121 6.17 8.07 -16.74
CA ALA A 121 4.81 7.51 -16.67
C ALA A 121 4.37 7.02 -18.05
N LYS A 122 4.05 5.73 -18.14
CA LYS A 122 3.43 5.16 -19.34
C LYS A 122 1.95 5.58 -19.42
N PRO A 123 1.40 5.77 -20.63
CA PRO A 123 -0.03 6.00 -20.79
C PRO A 123 -0.84 4.87 -20.16
N MET A 124 -1.89 5.22 -19.43
CA MET A 124 -2.87 4.25 -18.95
C MET A 124 -4.04 4.23 -19.92
N HIS A 125 -4.27 3.10 -20.55
CA HIS A 125 -5.39 2.92 -21.49
C HIS A 125 -6.69 2.60 -20.74
N LEU A 126 -7.08 3.53 -19.87
CA LEU A 126 -8.30 3.45 -19.09
C LEU A 126 -9.43 4.26 -19.71
N SER A 127 -10.66 3.81 -19.48
CA SER A 127 -11.87 4.60 -19.78
C SER A 127 -11.82 5.94 -19.05
N HIS A 128 -12.41 6.96 -19.64
CA HIS A 128 -12.50 8.29 -19.03
C HIS A 128 -13.13 8.23 -17.62
N LYS A 129 -14.10 7.33 -17.42
CA LYS A 129 -14.77 7.10 -16.13
C LYS A 129 -13.82 6.62 -15.03
N ASN A 130 -12.88 5.74 -15.35
CA ASN A 130 -12.02 5.10 -14.36
C ASN A 130 -10.65 5.79 -14.19
N ARG A 131 -10.20 6.54 -15.21
CA ARG A 131 -8.88 7.20 -15.19
C ARG A 131 -8.66 8.09 -13.97
N LYS A 132 -9.70 8.81 -13.52
CA LYS A 132 -9.60 9.72 -12.37
C LYS A 132 -9.32 9.01 -11.03
N TYR A 133 -9.51 7.70 -10.96
CA TYR A 133 -9.30 6.91 -9.76
C TYR A 133 -7.99 6.11 -9.75
N ALA A 134 -7.34 5.98 -10.89
CA ALA A 134 -6.06 5.28 -11.00
C ALA A 134 -4.91 6.19 -10.55
N VAL A 135 -3.91 5.61 -9.89
CA VAL A 135 -2.72 6.33 -9.42
C VAL A 135 -1.53 5.97 -10.31
N ASN A 136 -1.01 6.96 -11.04
CA ASN A 136 0.12 6.81 -11.95
C ASN A 136 1.12 7.96 -11.78
N CYS A 137 1.46 8.31 -10.55
CA CYS A 137 2.28 9.49 -10.26
C CYS A 137 3.40 9.25 -9.23
N GLY A 138 4.05 8.11 -9.33
CA GLY A 138 5.22 7.78 -8.50
C GLY A 138 4.87 7.47 -7.04
N GLN A 139 5.86 7.55 -6.16
CA GLN A 139 5.81 7.13 -4.76
C GLN A 139 5.35 5.66 -4.61
N SER A 140 5.95 4.80 -5.41
CA SER A 140 5.83 3.36 -5.40
C SER A 140 7.16 2.78 -5.85
N TYR A 141 7.64 1.77 -5.15
CA TYR A 141 8.92 1.12 -5.48
C TYR A 141 8.77 0.01 -6.51
N GLY A 142 7.58 -0.41 -6.82
CA GLY A 142 7.31 -1.55 -7.71
C GLY A 142 7.65 -2.90 -7.06
N GLU A 143 7.65 -3.93 -7.88
CA GLU A 143 8.01 -5.30 -7.50
C GLU A 143 9.49 -5.55 -7.79
N TRP A 144 10.36 -4.91 -7.04
CA TRP A 144 11.80 -4.91 -7.32
C TRP A 144 12.56 -6.12 -6.77
N ALA A 145 11.96 -6.91 -5.89
CA ALA A 145 12.61 -8.03 -5.22
C ALA A 145 12.22 -9.41 -5.80
N GLU A 146 11.67 -9.45 -7.01
CA GLU A 146 11.36 -10.70 -7.69
C GLU A 146 12.62 -11.34 -8.29
N PRO A 147 12.66 -12.67 -8.48
CA PRO A 147 13.77 -13.36 -9.16
C PRO A 147 14.04 -12.80 -10.57
N ASN A 148 15.31 -12.74 -10.96
CA ASN A 148 15.72 -12.13 -12.23
C ASN A 148 15.17 -12.85 -13.47
N ASP A 149 14.90 -14.13 -13.39
CA ASP A 149 14.27 -14.92 -14.45
C ASP A 149 12.77 -14.63 -14.61
N VAL A 150 12.14 -14.10 -13.56
CA VAL A 150 10.75 -13.63 -13.59
C VAL A 150 10.67 -12.17 -14.05
N MET A 151 11.55 -11.33 -13.52
CA MET A 151 11.66 -9.93 -13.89
C MET A 151 13.09 -9.40 -13.67
N ALA A 152 13.78 -9.08 -14.75
CA ALA A 152 15.07 -8.37 -14.64
C ALA A 152 14.83 -6.95 -14.11
N PHE A 153 15.37 -6.68 -12.93
CA PHE A 153 15.30 -5.36 -12.31
C PHE A 153 16.17 -4.36 -13.08
N GLN A 154 15.61 -3.16 -13.30
CA GLN A 154 16.32 -2.02 -13.87
C GLN A 154 16.28 -0.87 -12.88
N TRP A 155 17.40 -0.18 -12.69
CA TRP A 155 17.53 0.91 -11.70
C TRP A 155 16.47 2.02 -11.87
N TYR A 156 16.02 2.31 -13.09
CA TYR A 156 15.00 3.31 -13.36
C TYR A 156 13.57 2.86 -12.95
N ASP A 157 13.38 1.59 -12.65
CA ASP A 157 12.08 1.08 -12.18
C ASP A 157 11.67 1.72 -10.86
N PHE A 158 12.61 2.11 -10.00
CA PHE A 158 12.29 2.87 -8.79
C PHE A 158 11.70 4.26 -9.08
N ALA A 159 12.09 4.88 -10.18
CA ALA A 159 11.63 6.21 -10.53
C ALA A 159 10.33 6.18 -11.37
N ALA A 160 10.05 5.04 -11.98
CA ALA A 160 8.86 4.86 -12.81
C ALA A 160 7.60 4.72 -11.95
N PRO A 161 6.46 5.28 -12.40
CA PRO A 161 5.18 4.96 -11.77
C PRO A 161 4.76 3.52 -11.99
N HIS A 162 4.19 2.90 -10.95
CA HIS A 162 3.64 1.55 -10.95
C HIS A 162 2.13 1.58 -10.74
N PRO A 163 1.32 1.81 -11.80
CA PRO A 163 -0.10 2.10 -11.65
C PRO A 163 -0.92 0.93 -11.08
N GLU A 164 -0.58 -0.31 -11.41
CA GLU A 164 -1.27 -1.48 -10.82
C GLU A 164 -1.03 -1.54 -9.30
N GLU A 165 0.21 -1.42 -8.87
CA GLU A 165 0.56 -1.43 -7.45
C GLU A 165 -0.04 -0.23 -6.71
N SER A 166 0.22 0.98 -7.21
CA SER A 166 -0.25 2.21 -6.56
C SER A 166 -1.78 2.29 -6.46
N THR A 167 -2.50 1.83 -7.50
CA THR A 167 -3.96 1.80 -7.50
C THR A 167 -4.49 0.71 -6.54
N ALA A 168 -3.85 -0.45 -6.48
CA ALA A 168 -4.19 -1.52 -5.56
C ALA A 168 -4.06 -1.08 -4.09
N TYR A 169 -2.92 -0.51 -3.73
CA TYR A 169 -2.70 0.00 -2.37
C TYR A 169 -3.59 1.20 -2.04
N THR A 170 -3.92 2.05 -3.00
CA THR A 170 -4.88 3.14 -2.80
C THR A 170 -6.24 2.57 -2.42
N TYR A 171 -6.78 1.63 -3.19
CA TYR A 171 -8.01 0.93 -2.83
C TYR A 171 -7.95 0.36 -1.42
N PHE A 172 -6.93 -0.44 -1.16
CA PHE A 172 -6.83 -1.20 0.09
C PHE A 172 -6.68 -0.28 1.31
N THR A 173 -5.87 0.77 1.21
CA THR A 173 -5.68 1.73 2.29
C THR A 173 -6.94 2.52 2.57
N LEU A 174 -7.64 3.02 1.53
CA LEU A 174 -8.90 3.73 1.70
C LEU A 174 -9.97 2.84 2.33
N LYS A 175 -10.05 1.57 1.92
CA LYS A 175 -10.93 0.57 2.55
C LYS A 175 -10.61 0.37 4.03
N ARG A 176 -9.32 0.35 4.42
CA ARG A 176 -8.90 0.24 5.82
C ARG A 176 -9.23 1.49 6.64
N VAL A 177 -9.17 2.68 6.05
CA VAL A 177 -9.63 3.91 6.72
C VAL A 177 -11.14 3.88 6.98
N LEU A 178 -11.94 3.37 6.05
CA LEU A 178 -13.38 3.17 6.24
C LEU A 178 -13.67 2.14 7.34
N GLU A 179 -12.92 1.04 7.39
CA GLU A 179 -13.01 0.06 8.47
C GLU A 179 -12.69 0.68 9.84
N ALA A 180 -11.66 1.53 9.92
CA ALA A 180 -11.35 2.25 11.16
C ALA A 180 -12.51 3.19 11.57
N ALA A 181 -13.15 3.86 10.62
CA ALA A 181 -14.33 4.68 10.88
C ALA A 181 -15.50 3.86 11.44
N GLU A 182 -15.74 2.67 10.87
CA GLU A 182 -16.79 1.76 11.30
C GLU A 182 -16.53 1.24 12.72
N ILE A 183 -15.31 0.75 12.99
CA ILE A 183 -14.90 0.30 14.34
C ILE A 183 -15.11 1.40 15.39
N LEU A 184 -14.81 2.64 15.04
CA LEU A 184 -14.95 3.80 15.93
C LEU A 184 -16.38 4.38 16.00
N GLY A 185 -17.35 3.79 15.27
CA GLY A 185 -18.72 4.29 15.22
C GLY A 185 -18.84 5.71 14.66
N LYS A 186 -17.95 6.09 13.73
CA LYS A 186 -17.96 7.45 13.15
C LYS A 186 -19.16 7.64 12.22
N PRO A 187 -19.88 8.76 12.32
CA PRO A 187 -20.98 9.05 11.40
C PRO A 187 -20.45 9.28 9.97
N GLU A 188 -21.31 9.02 9.00
CA GLU A 188 -20.99 9.29 7.59
C GLU A 188 -20.82 10.79 7.35
N THR A 189 -19.68 11.17 6.84
CA THR A 189 -19.33 12.57 6.52
C THR A 189 -19.08 12.73 5.01
N PRO A 190 -19.08 13.95 4.44
CA PRO A 190 -18.68 14.18 3.05
C PRO A 190 -17.30 13.60 2.72
N GLN A 191 -16.36 13.66 3.69
CA GLN A 191 -15.02 13.09 3.53
C GLN A 191 -15.07 11.56 3.46
N LEU A 192 -15.83 10.88 4.33
CA LEU A 192 -15.98 9.41 4.26
C LEU A 192 -16.69 8.96 2.99
N LYS A 193 -17.71 9.70 2.53
CA LYS A 193 -18.35 9.45 1.22
C LYS A 193 -17.34 9.53 0.08
N ARG A 194 -16.49 10.55 0.08
CA ARG A 194 -15.42 10.71 -0.91
C ARG A 194 -14.40 9.57 -0.84
N ILE A 195 -13.98 9.17 0.35
CA ILE A 195 -13.06 8.04 0.55
C ILE A 195 -13.67 6.76 -0.01
N ARG A 196 -14.94 6.50 0.24
CA ARG A 196 -15.69 5.35 -0.31
C ARG A 196 -15.77 5.39 -1.84
N GLU A 197 -16.13 6.54 -2.41
CA GLU A 197 -16.16 6.74 -3.87
C GLU A 197 -14.80 6.40 -4.51
N TYR A 198 -13.72 6.93 -3.94
CA TYR A 198 -12.37 6.72 -4.49
C TYR A 198 -11.86 5.29 -4.25
N SER A 199 -12.20 4.66 -3.14
CA SER A 199 -11.91 3.26 -2.91
C SER A 199 -12.54 2.37 -3.98
N GLU A 200 -13.86 2.46 -4.17
CA GLU A 200 -14.56 1.67 -5.18
C GLU A 200 -14.15 2.06 -6.61
N GLY A 201 -13.85 3.33 -6.85
CA GLY A 201 -13.30 3.81 -8.11
C GLY A 201 -11.94 3.20 -8.44
N ALA A 202 -11.04 3.14 -7.46
CA ALA A 202 -9.72 2.52 -7.60
C ALA A 202 -9.83 1.02 -7.88
N ARG A 203 -10.78 0.33 -7.23
CA ARG A 203 -11.06 -1.08 -7.53
C ARG A 203 -11.46 -1.28 -9.00
N ARG A 204 -12.42 -0.50 -9.49
CA ARG A 204 -12.84 -0.58 -10.91
C ARG A 204 -11.72 -0.21 -11.87
N ALA A 205 -10.92 0.81 -11.54
CA ALA A 205 -9.75 1.19 -12.34
C ALA A 205 -8.72 0.07 -12.39
N TYR A 206 -8.46 -0.61 -11.26
CA TYR A 206 -7.56 -1.75 -11.23
C TYR A 206 -8.05 -2.91 -12.11
N GLN A 207 -9.33 -3.27 -12.01
CA GLN A 207 -9.94 -4.31 -12.82
C GLN A 207 -9.80 -4.03 -14.33
N GLU A 208 -9.87 -2.75 -14.73
CA GLU A 208 -9.66 -2.33 -16.10
C GLU A 208 -8.17 -2.31 -16.49
N LEU A 209 -7.27 -1.88 -15.59
CA LEU A 209 -5.81 -1.87 -15.82
C LEU A 209 -5.28 -3.25 -16.18
N VAL A 210 -5.76 -4.29 -15.50
CA VAL A 210 -5.27 -5.66 -15.70
C VAL A 210 -5.85 -6.35 -16.93
N THR A 211 -6.82 -5.74 -17.62
CA THR A 211 -7.53 -6.42 -18.74
C THR A 211 -7.46 -5.70 -20.08
N LYS A 212 -7.23 -4.35 -20.13
CA LYS A 212 -7.58 -3.57 -21.32
C LYS A 212 -6.62 -3.69 -22.50
N GLU A 213 -5.32 -3.75 -22.31
CA GLU A 213 -4.36 -3.84 -23.40
C GLU A 213 -3.68 -5.21 -23.46
N LYS A 214 -3.32 -5.68 -22.32
CA LYS A 214 -2.66 -6.95 -22.10
C LYS A 214 -3.21 -7.50 -20.81
N PHE A 215 -3.64 -8.75 -20.83
CA PHE A 215 -4.10 -9.40 -19.60
C PHE A 215 -2.91 -9.64 -18.68
N THR A 216 -2.63 -8.69 -17.78
CA THR A 216 -1.43 -8.64 -16.97
C THR A 216 -1.40 -9.69 -15.86
N LEU A 217 -2.55 -10.36 -15.60
CA LEU A 217 -2.64 -11.50 -14.70
C LEU A 217 -2.15 -12.81 -15.34
N ASP A 218 -1.93 -12.85 -16.65
CA ASP A 218 -1.27 -13.98 -17.29
C ASP A 218 0.26 -13.82 -17.18
N THR A 219 0.77 -14.22 -16.02
CA THR A 219 2.16 -13.99 -15.63
C THR A 219 2.62 -15.02 -14.60
N ASP A 220 3.91 -15.30 -14.57
CA ASP A 220 4.56 -16.09 -13.51
C ASP A 220 4.97 -15.25 -12.29
N ARG A 221 4.74 -13.94 -12.35
CA ARG A 221 5.05 -13.02 -11.26
C ARG A 221 4.04 -13.20 -10.11
N GLN A 222 4.39 -13.98 -9.12
CA GLN A 222 3.51 -14.35 -8.00
C GLN A 222 2.99 -13.12 -7.25
N ALA A 223 3.81 -12.10 -7.01
CA ALA A 223 3.39 -10.87 -6.34
C ALA A 223 2.25 -10.15 -7.07
N LYS A 224 2.26 -10.17 -8.41
CA LYS A 224 1.17 -9.61 -9.23
C LYS A 224 -0.16 -10.36 -9.09
N LEU A 225 -0.11 -11.64 -8.74
CA LEU A 225 -1.30 -12.49 -8.55
C LEU A 225 -1.78 -12.45 -7.10
N VAL A 226 -0.87 -12.59 -6.14
CA VAL A 226 -1.18 -12.62 -4.70
C VAL A 226 -1.78 -11.30 -4.23
N ARG A 227 -1.20 -10.16 -4.63
CA ARG A 227 -1.67 -8.83 -4.18
C ARG A 227 -3.16 -8.59 -4.45
N PRO A 228 -3.65 -8.69 -5.70
CA PRO A 228 -5.06 -8.42 -5.96
C PRO A 228 -5.99 -9.48 -5.37
N LEU A 229 -5.56 -10.74 -5.26
CA LEU A 229 -6.32 -11.79 -4.56
C LEU A 229 -6.48 -11.44 -3.07
N TYR A 230 -5.38 -11.15 -2.38
CA TYR A 230 -5.38 -10.78 -0.96
C TYR A 230 -6.21 -9.52 -0.68
N MET A 231 -6.11 -8.52 -1.52
CA MET A 231 -6.81 -7.25 -1.35
C MET A 231 -8.30 -7.31 -1.75
N GLY A 232 -8.75 -8.36 -2.46
CA GLY A 232 -10.12 -8.48 -2.95
C GLY A 232 -10.43 -7.48 -4.06
N LEU A 233 -9.46 -7.25 -4.96
CA LEU A 233 -9.57 -6.27 -6.05
C LEU A 233 -10.31 -6.81 -7.27
N LEU A 234 -10.21 -8.10 -7.52
CA LEU A 234 -10.59 -8.73 -8.78
C LEU A 234 -12.11 -8.93 -8.90
N THR A 235 -12.59 -9.08 -10.12
CA THR A 235 -13.91 -9.65 -10.40
C THR A 235 -13.88 -11.15 -10.10
N GLU A 236 -15.04 -11.79 -10.02
CA GLU A 236 -15.11 -13.25 -9.80
C GLU A 236 -14.36 -14.04 -10.89
N GLU A 237 -14.50 -13.64 -12.15
CA GLU A 237 -13.81 -14.26 -13.29
C GLU A 237 -12.30 -14.08 -13.19
N GLN A 238 -11.85 -12.85 -12.92
CA GLN A 238 -10.42 -12.55 -12.73
C GLN A 238 -9.84 -13.31 -11.53
N THR A 239 -10.60 -13.46 -10.44
CA THR A 239 -10.20 -14.22 -9.26
C THR A 239 -9.93 -15.68 -9.61
N LYS A 240 -10.91 -16.36 -10.25
CA LYS A 240 -10.74 -17.75 -10.69
C LYS A 240 -9.53 -17.94 -11.61
N PHE A 241 -9.30 -16.98 -12.51
CA PHE A 241 -8.13 -17.01 -13.38
C PHE A 241 -6.83 -16.86 -12.58
N ALA A 242 -6.76 -15.85 -11.70
CA ALA A 242 -5.56 -15.54 -10.92
C ALA A 242 -5.19 -16.68 -9.95
N GLU A 243 -6.17 -17.31 -9.32
CA GLU A 243 -5.96 -18.48 -8.46
C GLU A 243 -5.33 -19.65 -9.23
N LYS A 244 -5.91 -20.01 -10.37
CA LYS A 244 -5.36 -21.07 -11.24
C LYS A 244 -3.96 -20.71 -11.73
N ARG A 245 -3.77 -19.46 -12.16
CA ARG A 245 -2.48 -18.98 -12.70
C ARG A 245 -1.39 -18.95 -11.63
N LEU A 246 -1.74 -18.62 -10.39
CA LEU A 246 -0.81 -18.64 -9.26
C LEU A 246 -0.30 -20.06 -8.99
N ILE A 247 -1.18 -21.06 -9.01
CA ILE A 247 -0.78 -22.46 -8.84
C ILE A 247 0.18 -22.87 -9.97
N GLN A 248 -0.12 -22.52 -11.21
CA GLN A 248 0.77 -22.81 -12.36
C GLN A 248 2.14 -22.14 -12.21
N ALA A 249 2.18 -20.87 -11.71
CA ALA A 249 3.45 -20.19 -11.47
C ALA A 249 4.28 -20.88 -10.38
N MET A 250 3.64 -21.35 -9.31
CA MET A 250 4.31 -22.09 -8.24
C MET A 250 4.84 -23.44 -8.75
N GLU A 251 4.05 -24.18 -9.54
CA GLU A 251 4.48 -25.44 -10.13
C GLU A 251 5.65 -25.25 -11.10
N HIS A 252 5.63 -24.19 -11.91
CA HIS A 252 6.71 -23.85 -12.84
C HIS A 252 8.05 -23.63 -12.14
N TYR A 253 8.05 -22.89 -11.02
CA TYR A 253 9.28 -22.60 -10.27
C TYR A 253 9.61 -23.65 -9.20
N GLY A 254 8.68 -24.55 -8.85
CA GLY A 254 8.87 -25.53 -7.79
C GLY A 254 8.98 -24.94 -6.39
N TRP A 255 8.54 -23.71 -6.20
CA TRP A 255 8.52 -23.00 -4.91
C TRP A 255 7.41 -21.95 -4.88
N GLY A 256 6.99 -21.55 -3.67
CA GLY A 256 5.93 -20.57 -3.41
C GLY A 256 6.37 -19.44 -2.51
#